data_bd3ea4b5baa64be6225030e9153316cc
#
_entry.id   bd3ea4b5baa64be6225030e9153316cc
#
_cell.length_a   1.000
_cell.length_b   1.000
_cell.length_c   1.000
_cell.angle_alpha   90.00
_cell.angle_beta   90.00
_cell.angle_gamma   90.00
#
_symmetry.space_group_name_H-M   'P 1'
#
loop_
_entity.id
_entity.type
_entity.pdbx_description
1 polymer ?
#
loop_
_entity_poly.entity_id
_entity_poly.type
_entity_poly.pdbx_seq_one_letter_code
_entity_poly.pdbx_strand_id
1 'polypeptide(L)'
;MSPTRPVFFISDGTGITAETLGHSLLAQFPDTRFRARRLPFIDSLEKARDCALLIREAASETGLRPIVFNTLVDPAAVAALRESDALFLDLFEKFIG
;
A
#
# COMPACT_ATOMS: atom_id res chain seq x y z
N MET A 1 -3.01 23.59 7.81
CA MET A 1 -3.04 22.63 6.68
C MET A 1 -3.22 21.21 7.20
N SER A 2 -4.12 20.47 6.59
CA SER A 2 -4.29 19.07 6.94
C SER A 2 -3.09 18.27 6.44
N PRO A 3 -2.55 17.35 7.25
CA PRO A 3 -1.47 16.49 6.78
C PRO A 3 -1.97 15.57 5.66
N THR A 4 -1.05 15.24 4.75
CA THR A 4 -1.33 14.34 3.64
C THR A 4 -0.91 12.93 4.03
N ARG A 5 -1.84 11.99 3.98
CA ARG A 5 -1.59 10.62 4.40
C ARG A 5 -1.02 9.81 3.24
N PRO A 6 0.13 9.13 3.43
CA PRO A 6 0.72 8.32 2.36
C PRO A 6 -0.11 7.07 2.10
N VAL A 7 -0.25 6.73 0.82
CA VAL A 7 -0.97 5.55 0.35
C VAL A 7 -0.12 4.85 -0.69
N PHE A 8 -0.03 3.52 -0.59
CA PHE A 8 0.75 2.72 -1.52
C PHE A 8 -0.13 1.64 -2.16
N PHE A 9 -0.03 1.52 -3.48
CA PHE A 9 -0.69 0.45 -4.23
C PHE A 9 0.38 -0.54 -4.68
N ILE A 10 0.42 -1.71 -4.06
CA ILE A 10 1.47 -2.69 -4.29
C ILE A 10 0.96 -3.87 -5.10
N SER A 11 1.67 -4.21 -6.19
CA SER A 11 1.28 -5.26 -7.10
C SER A 11 2.50 -5.94 -7.72
N ASP A 12 2.35 -7.21 -8.11
CA ASP A 12 3.36 -7.92 -8.89
C ASP A 12 3.23 -7.62 -10.39
N GLY A 13 2.16 -6.99 -10.81
CA GLY A 13 1.95 -6.50 -12.16
C GLY A 13 1.97 -4.98 -12.20
N THR A 14 1.09 -4.40 -13.02
CA THR A 14 1.05 -2.94 -13.22
C THR A 14 0.48 -2.16 -12.05
N GLY A 15 -0.34 -2.81 -11.21
CA GLY A 15 -0.98 -2.15 -10.08
C GLY A 15 -2.25 -1.38 -10.43
N ILE A 16 -2.72 -1.48 -11.67
CA ILE A 16 -3.91 -0.73 -12.11
C ILE A 16 -5.16 -1.14 -11.32
N THR A 17 -5.35 -2.43 -11.08
CA THR A 17 -6.52 -2.91 -10.31
C THR A 17 -6.49 -2.39 -8.88
N ALA A 18 -5.33 -2.50 -8.22
CA ALA A 18 -5.17 -2.01 -6.85
C ALA A 18 -5.43 -0.51 -6.78
N GLU A 19 -4.91 0.23 -7.75
CA GLU A 19 -5.08 1.68 -7.81
C GLU A 19 -6.56 2.05 -8.01
N THR A 20 -7.24 1.38 -8.93
CA THR A 20 -8.65 1.66 -9.21
C THR A 20 -9.53 1.38 -7.99
N LEU A 21 -9.36 0.21 -7.37
CA LEU A 21 -10.13 -0.14 -6.18
C LEU A 21 -9.79 0.78 -5.01
N GLY A 22 -8.50 1.05 -4.83
CA GLY A 22 -8.05 1.92 -3.75
C GLY A 22 -8.60 3.33 -3.86
N HIS A 23 -8.57 3.91 -5.05
CA HIS A 23 -9.13 5.26 -5.25
C HIS A 23 -10.63 5.29 -4.97
N SER A 24 -11.36 4.25 -5.33
CA SER A 24 -12.79 4.17 -5.00
C SER A 24 -13.02 4.18 -3.50
N LEU A 25 -12.20 3.46 -2.75
CA LEU A 25 -12.30 3.44 -1.30
C LEU A 25 -11.91 4.77 -0.67
N LEU A 26 -10.82 5.38 -1.16
CA LEU A 26 -10.35 6.66 -0.64
C LEU A 26 -11.33 7.80 -0.91
N ALA A 27 -12.11 7.69 -1.99
CA ALA A 27 -13.13 8.69 -2.33
C ALA A 27 -14.24 8.80 -1.28
N GLN A 28 -14.34 7.81 -0.38
CA GLN A 28 -15.30 7.86 0.73
C GLN A 28 -14.87 8.85 1.82
N PHE A 29 -13.65 9.37 1.74
CA PHE A 29 -13.08 10.26 2.75
C PHE A 29 -12.68 11.60 2.13
N PRO A 30 -13.68 12.43 1.72
CA PRO A 30 -13.38 13.66 0.96
C PRO A 30 -12.62 14.71 1.75
N ASP A 31 -12.66 14.65 3.07
CA ASP A 31 -11.98 15.63 3.93
C ASP A 31 -10.53 15.25 4.24
N THR A 32 -10.08 14.08 3.79
CA THR A 32 -8.72 13.59 4.01
C THR A 32 -7.91 13.74 2.74
N ARG A 33 -6.69 14.25 2.88
CA ARG A 33 -5.76 14.33 1.76
C ARG A 33 -4.90 13.09 1.71
N PHE A 34 -4.79 12.50 0.53
CA PHE A 34 -3.97 11.30 0.31
C PHE A 34 -2.92 11.58 -0.74
N ARG A 35 -1.72 11.07 -0.48
CA ARG A 35 -0.65 11.07 -1.47
C ARG A 35 -0.40 9.63 -1.87
N ALA A 36 -0.92 9.25 -3.03
CA ALA A 36 -0.87 7.87 -3.49
C ALA A 36 0.35 7.62 -4.37
N ARG A 37 0.96 6.47 -4.18
CA ARG A 37 2.10 6.02 -4.98
C ARG A 37 1.92 4.57 -5.37
N ARG A 38 2.07 4.27 -6.65
CA ARG A 38 2.00 2.91 -7.15
C ARG A 38 3.38 2.27 -7.09
N LEU A 39 3.45 1.06 -6.54
CA LEU A 39 4.67 0.25 -6.49
C LEU A 39 4.42 -1.02 -7.30
N PRO A 40 4.62 -0.96 -8.63
CA PRO A 40 4.33 -2.09 -9.50
C PRO A 40 5.52 -3.05 -9.61
N PHE A 41 5.25 -4.21 -10.18
CA PHE A 41 6.27 -5.22 -10.53
C PHE A 41 7.07 -5.71 -9.33
N ILE A 42 6.40 -5.85 -8.19
CA ILE A 42 7.01 -6.41 -6.98
C ILE A 42 6.91 -7.93 -7.08
N ASP A 43 7.93 -8.55 -7.64
CA ASP A 43 7.95 -9.97 -7.98
C ASP A 43 8.99 -10.77 -7.21
N SER A 44 9.55 -10.20 -6.14
CA SER A 44 10.51 -10.89 -5.29
C SER A 44 10.41 -10.42 -3.84
N LEU A 45 10.92 -11.25 -2.93
CA LEU A 45 10.98 -10.88 -1.52
C LEU A 45 11.84 -9.63 -1.30
N GLU A 46 12.94 -9.53 -2.03
CA GLU A 46 13.83 -8.37 -1.94
C GLU A 46 13.10 -7.08 -2.29
N LYS A 47 12.33 -7.09 -3.38
CA LYS A 47 11.54 -5.92 -3.77
C LYS A 47 10.45 -5.59 -2.74
N ALA A 48 9.83 -6.62 -2.16
CA ALA A 48 8.84 -6.41 -1.10
C ALA A 48 9.47 -5.77 0.14
N ARG A 49 10.68 -6.18 0.50
CA ARG A 49 11.42 -5.57 1.61
C ARG A 49 11.75 -4.11 1.34
N ASP A 50 12.13 -3.79 0.10
CA ASP A 50 12.39 -2.41 -0.29
C ASP A 50 11.11 -1.57 -0.17
N CYS A 51 9.96 -2.14 -0.55
CA CYS A 51 8.68 -1.47 -0.36
C CYS A 51 8.40 -1.19 1.12
N ALA A 52 8.68 -2.16 1.99
CA ALA A 52 8.47 -1.99 3.43
C ALA A 52 9.31 -0.83 3.98
N LEU A 53 10.53 -0.65 3.48
CA LEU A 53 11.37 0.47 3.87
C LEU A 53 10.78 1.80 3.41
N LEU A 54 10.28 1.87 2.19
CA LEU A 54 9.63 3.08 1.68
C LEU A 54 8.40 3.45 2.52
N ILE A 55 7.63 2.45 2.90
CA ILE A 55 6.44 2.66 3.73
C ILE A 55 6.83 3.21 5.10
N ARG A 56 7.86 2.65 5.72
CA ARG A 56 8.37 3.13 7.01
C ARG A 56 8.91 4.56 6.92
N GLU A 57 9.62 4.87 5.83
CA GLU A 57 10.12 6.22 5.61
C GLU A 57 8.98 7.22 5.50
N ALA A 58 7.93 6.87 4.76
CA ALA A 58 6.76 7.74 4.61
C ALA A 58 6.07 7.97 5.95
N ALA A 59 5.96 6.93 6.77
CA ALA A 59 5.39 7.05 8.11
C ALA A 59 6.21 8.00 8.98
N SER A 60 7.54 7.86 8.92
CA SER A 60 8.45 8.70 9.69
C SER A 60 8.39 10.16 9.26
N GLU A 61 8.36 10.41 7.95
CA GLU A 61 8.32 11.77 7.42
C GLU A 61 7.02 12.50 7.71
N THR A 62 5.89 11.79 7.68
CA THR A 62 4.57 12.41 7.85
C THR A 62 4.05 12.34 9.27
N GLY A 63 4.55 11.42 10.08
CA GLY A 63 3.98 11.13 11.39
C GLY A 63 2.63 10.45 11.32
N LEU A 64 2.20 10.03 10.11
CA LEU A 64 0.93 9.38 9.88
C LEU A 64 1.12 7.93 9.47
N ARG A 65 0.20 7.07 9.88
CA ARG A 65 0.23 5.66 9.51
C ARG A 65 -0.14 5.52 8.03
N PRO A 66 0.75 5.00 7.18
CA PRO A 66 0.44 4.81 5.76
C PRO A 66 -0.67 3.78 5.54
N ILE A 67 -1.35 3.89 4.41
CA ILE A 67 -2.33 2.90 3.97
C ILE A 67 -1.70 2.11 2.83
N VAL A 68 -1.75 0.80 2.90
CA VAL A 68 -1.21 -0.09 1.86
C VAL A 68 -2.33 -0.94 1.29
N PHE A 69 -2.55 -0.78 -0.02
CA PHE A 69 -3.46 -1.64 -0.78
C PHE A 69 -2.61 -2.70 -1.47
N ASN A 70 -2.75 -3.94 -1.05
CA ASN A 70 -1.91 -5.05 -1.51
C ASN A 70 -2.67 -6.02 -2.40
N THR A 71 -2.04 -6.41 -3.51
CA THR A 71 -2.53 -7.49 -4.36
C THR A 71 -1.51 -8.63 -4.52
N LEU A 72 -0.40 -8.58 -3.78
CA LEU A 72 0.58 -9.66 -3.79
C LEU A 72 0.01 -10.91 -3.12
N VAL A 73 0.37 -12.07 -3.64
CA VAL A 73 -0.12 -13.35 -3.12
C VAL A 73 0.97 -14.16 -2.42
N ASP A 74 2.24 -13.90 -2.69
CA ASP A 74 3.33 -14.65 -2.08
C ASP A 74 3.37 -14.40 -0.57
N PRO A 75 3.27 -15.47 0.26
CA PRO A 75 3.19 -15.29 1.71
C PRO A 75 4.40 -14.59 2.33
N ALA A 76 5.59 -14.85 1.83
CA ALA A 76 6.80 -14.21 2.36
C ALA A 76 6.82 -12.72 2.06
N ALA A 77 6.41 -12.33 0.85
CA ALA A 77 6.34 -10.92 0.46
C ALA A 77 5.28 -10.19 1.28
N VAL A 78 4.10 -10.80 1.45
CA VAL A 78 3.02 -10.24 2.26
C VAL A 78 3.47 -10.06 3.71
N ALA A 79 4.15 -11.05 4.27
CA ALA A 79 4.65 -10.96 5.65
C ALA A 79 5.64 -9.80 5.81
N ALA A 80 6.53 -9.61 4.82
CA ALA A 80 7.48 -8.51 4.86
C ALA A 80 6.78 -7.16 4.86
N LEU A 81 5.73 -7.01 4.06
CA LEU A 81 4.96 -5.76 4.01
C LEU A 81 4.19 -5.50 5.30
N ARG A 82 3.66 -6.55 5.94
CA ARG A 82 2.94 -6.39 7.19
C ARG A 82 3.83 -5.89 8.33
N GLU A 83 5.13 -6.12 8.24
CA GLU A 83 6.08 -5.62 9.24
C GLU A 83 6.28 -4.12 9.18
N SER A 84 5.82 -3.45 8.12
CA SER A 84 5.99 -2.00 7.96
C SER A 84 5.07 -1.16 8.86
N ASP A 85 4.19 -1.77 9.62
CA ASP A 85 3.24 -1.09 10.53
C ASP A 85 2.32 -0.10 9.84
N ALA A 86 1.88 -0.44 8.64
CA ALA A 86 0.89 0.34 7.92
C ALA A 86 -0.51 -0.24 8.13
N LEU A 87 -1.53 0.52 7.77
CA LEU A 87 -2.87 -0.02 7.65
C LEU A 87 -2.90 -0.85 6.37
N PHE A 88 -2.82 -2.15 6.53
CA PHE A 88 -2.64 -3.09 5.44
C PHE A 88 -3.99 -3.65 5.00
N LEU A 89 -4.35 -3.38 3.74
CA LEU A 89 -5.58 -3.88 3.14
C LEU A 89 -5.21 -4.87 2.04
N ASP A 90 -5.46 -6.14 2.29
CA ASP A 90 -5.15 -7.20 1.33
C ASP A 90 -6.34 -7.37 0.37
N LEU A 91 -6.24 -6.74 -0.78
CA LEU A 91 -7.32 -6.77 -1.77
C LEU A 91 -7.50 -8.16 -2.37
N PHE A 92 -6.39 -8.90 -2.51
CA PHE A 92 -6.46 -10.26 -3.04
C PHE A 92 -7.30 -11.15 -2.14
N GLU A 93 -7.01 -11.15 -0.84
CA GLU A 93 -7.74 -11.95 0.14
C GLU A 93 -9.22 -11.55 0.22
N LYS A 94 -9.50 -10.25 0.18
CA LYS A 94 -10.87 -9.74 0.32
C LYS A 94 -11.76 -10.03 -0.88
N PHE A 95 -11.20 -10.02 -2.09
CA PHE A 95 -12.01 -10.10 -3.31
C PHE A 95 -11.86 -11.42 -4.08
N ILE A 96 -10.84 -12.21 -3.79
CA ILE A 96 -10.56 -13.45 -4.51
C ILE A 96 -10.61 -14.68 -3.60
N GLY A 97 -10.14 -14.53 -2.40
CA GLY A 97 -10.01 -15.60 -1.39
C GLY A 97 -11.29 -16.08 -0.79
#